data_1a8d898c736d4117d96c00777fcf31fc
#
_entry.id   1a8d898c736d4117d96c00777fcf31fc
#
_cell.length_a   1.000
_cell.length_b   1.000
_cell.length_c   1.000
_cell.angle_alpha   90.00
_cell.angle_beta   90.00
_cell.angle_gamma   90.00
#
_symmetry.space_group_name_H-M   'P 1'
#
loop_
_entity.id
_entity.type
_entity.pdbx_description
1 polymer ?
#
loop_
_entity_poly.entity_id
_entity_poly.type
_entity_poly.pdbx_seq_one_letter_code
_entity_poly.pdbx_strand_id
1 'polypeptide(L)'
;MGRVFDAKKLLDERYGKEGTESREKFREEAYAYYFGEIIKNRRKELKMSQDELAQLVGKKRPYISRIENGEDIRLSNLVLIAKALNLKIQLIAG
;
A
#
# COMPACT_ATOMS: atom_id res chain seq x y z
N MET A 1 6.42 15.49 -4.77
CA MET A 1 5.27 15.61 -3.86
C MET A 1 4.61 14.26 -3.66
N GLY A 2 4.33 13.88 -2.41
CA GLY A 2 3.70 12.60 -2.11
C GLY A 2 2.24 12.57 -2.51
N ARG A 3 1.70 11.35 -2.61
CA ARG A 3 0.27 11.15 -2.86
C ARG A 3 -0.48 11.03 -1.54
N VAL A 4 -1.74 11.48 -1.55
CA VAL A 4 -2.66 11.25 -0.45
C VAL A 4 -3.52 10.05 -0.81
N PHE A 5 -3.63 9.10 0.11
CA PHE A 5 -4.41 7.89 -0.08
C PHE A 5 -5.61 7.92 0.85
N ASP A 6 -6.82 7.93 0.28
CA ASP A 6 -8.06 7.90 1.03
C ASP A 6 -8.60 6.48 1.08
N ALA A 7 -8.22 5.76 2.14
CA ALA A 7 -8.62 4.38 2.33
C ALA A 7 -10.12 4.22 2.52
N LYS A 8 -10.77 5.16 3.20
CA LYS A 8 -12.21 5.09 3.44
C LYS A 8 -13.00 5.13 2.14
N LYS A 9 -12.65 6.06 1.27
CA LYS A 9 -13.30 6.20 -0.03
C LYS A 9 -13.18 4.93 -0.87
N LEU A 10 -11.98 4.39 -0.93
CA LEU A 10 -11.73 3.17 -1.69
C LEU A 10 -12.48 1.97 -1.12
N LEU A 11 -12.54 1.86 0.20
CA LEU A 11 -13.29 0.79 0.84
C LEU A 11 -14.78 0.90 0.59
N ASP A 12 -15.33 2.12 0.64
CA ASP A 12 -16.75 2.35 0.38
C ASP A 12 -17.13 1.98 -1.05
N GLU A 13 -16.26 2.31 -2.01
CA GLU A 13 -16.48 1.98 -3.42
C GLU A 13 -16.43 0.48 -3.70
N ARG A 14 -15.54 -0.24 -2.99
CA ARG A 14 -15.30 -1.65 -3.29
C ARG A 14 -16.14 -2.61 -2.46
N TYR A 15 -16.35 -2.32 -1.18
CA TYR A 15 -17.01 -3.25 -0.24
C TYR A 15 -18.30 -2.72 0.34
N GLY A 16 -18.74 -1.54 -0.05
CA GLY A 16 -19.91 -0.91 0.50
C GLY A 16 -19.58 0.00 1.68
N LYS A 17 -20.61 0.61 2.23
CA LYS A 17 -20.44 1.59 3.30
C LYS A 17 -19.99 0.95 4.60
N GLU A 18 -19.27 1.73 5.40
CA GLU A 18 -18.84 1.35 6.72
C GLU A 18 -20.02 0.91 7.58
N GLY A 19 -19.84 -0.14 8.36
CA GLY A 19 -20.87 -0.73 9.19
C GLY A 19 -21.59 -1.91 8.56
N THR A 20 -21.37 -2.19 7.27
CA THR A 20 -21.91 -3.39 6.67
C THR A 20 -21.04 -4.59 7.04
N GLU A 21 -21.64 -5.76 7.15
CA GLU A 21 -20.92 -6.98 7.47
C GLU A 21 -19.82 -7.28 6.45
N SER A 22 -20.13 -7.14 5.18
CA SER A 22 -19.16 -7.34 4.09
C SER A 22 -17.95 -6.41 4.23
N ARG A 23 -18.20 -5.13 4.54
CA ARG A 23 -17.16 -4.13 4.69
C ARG A 23 -16.21 -4.47 5.84
N GLU A 24 -16.74 -4.83 6.99
CA GLU A 24 -15.92 -5.14 8.16
C GLU A 24 -15.08 -6.40 7.95
N LYS A 25 -15.66 -7.41 7.35
CA LYS A 25 -14.99 -8.69 7.11
C LYS A 25 -13.75 -8.56 6.23
N PHE A 26 -13.79 -7.73 5.20
CA PHE A 26 -12.71 -7.63 4.22
C PHE A 26 -11.84 -6.37 4.38
N ARG A 27 -12.02 -5.63 5.45
CA ARG A 27 -11.31 -4.35 5.63
C ARG A 27 -9.79 -4.48 5.60
N GLU A 28 -9.23 -5.43 6.33
CA GLU A 28 -7.78 -5.63 6.41
C GLU A 28 -7.21 -6.05 5.05
N GLU A 29 -7.88 -6.95 4.38
CA GLU A 29 -7.49 -7.41 3.05
C GLU A 29 -7.52 -6.27 2.03
N ALA A 30 -8.50 -5.38 2.15
CA ALA A 30 -8.62 -4.24 1.27
C ALA A 30 -7.45 -3.27 1.46
N TYR A 31 -7.05 -3.00 2.70
CA TYR A 31 -5.91 -2.13 2.96
C TYR A 31 -4.62 -2.70 2.39
N ALA A 32 -4.37 -3.99 2.61
CA ALA A 32 -3.16 -4.64 2.09
C ALA A 32 -3.14 -4.58 0.56
N TYR A 33 -4.27 -4.82 -0.08
CA TYR A 33 -4.40 -4.75 -1.52
C TYR A 33 -4.07 -3.35 -2.05
N TYR A 34 -4.67 -2.32 -1.48
CA TYR A 34 -4.48 -0.96 -1.96
C TYR A 34 -3.07 -0.44 -1.68
N PHE A 35 -2.49 -0.77 -0.55
CA PHE A 35 -1.11 -0.40 -0.28
C PHE A 35 -0.17 -1.05 -1.31
N GLY A 36 -0.40 -2.31 -1.64
CA GLY A 36 0.37 -3.01 -2.66
C GLY A 36 0.28 -2.34 -4.02
N GLU A 37 -0.92 -1.93 -4.41
CA GLU A 37 -1.15 -1.25 -5.69
C GLU A 37 -0.45 0.12 -5.73
N ILE A 38 -0.53 0.88 -4.66
CA ILE A 38 0.12 2.19 -4.59
C ILE A 38 1.64 2.04 -4.69
N ILE A 39 2.21 1.09 -3.98
CA ILE A 39 3.64 0.82 -4.02
C ILE A 39 4.07 0.43 -5.44
N LYS A 40 3.36 -0.51 -6.05
CA LYS A 40 3.64 -0.97 -7.40
C LYS A 40 3.57 0.16 -8.42
N ASN A 41 2.51 0.95 -8.39
CA ASN A 41 2.31 2.03 -9.34
C ASN A 41 3.37 3.12 -9.17
N ARG A 42 3.69 3.49 -7.93
CA ARG A 42 4.72 4.50 -7.68
C ARG A 42 6.10 4.01 -8.11
N ARG A 43 6.41 2.74 -7.85
CA ARG A 43 7.66 2.14 -8.30
C ARG A 43 7.79 2.25 -9.82
N LYS A 44 6.71 1.94 -10.54
CA LYS A 44 6.69 2.03 -12.01
C LYS A 44 6.81 3.47 -12.51
N GLU A 45 6.18 4.40 -11.83
CA GLU A 45 6.31 5.83 -12.15
C GLU A 45 7.78 6.28 -12.07
N LEU A 46 8.51 5.75 -11.12
CA LEU A 46 9.94 6.05 -10.93
C LEU A 46 10.83 5.19 -11.81
N LYS A 47 10.25 4.34 -12.67
CA LYS A 47 10.99 3.44 -13.57
C LYS A 47 11.95 2.54 -12.81
N MET A 48 11.52 2.08 -11.67
CA MET A 48 12.32 1.25 -10.77
C MET A 48 11.85 -0.19 -10.84
N SER A 49 12.81 -1.13 -10.86
CA SER A 49 12.48 -2.56 -10.80
C SER A 49 12.17 -2.99 -9.36
N GLN A 50 11.56 -4.16 -9.21
CA GLN A 50 11.34 -4.74 -7.88
C GLN A 50 12.67 -5.00 -7.16
N ASP A 51 13.69 -5.44 -7.91
CA ASP A 51 15.02 -5.66 -7.35
C ASP A 51 15.64 -4.36 -6.83
N GLU A 52 15.51 -3.29 -7.59
CA GLU A 52 16.02 -1.99 -7.18
C GLU A 52 15.35 -1.49 -5.90
N LEU A 53 14.02 -1.61 -5.83
CA LEU A 53 13.30 -1.23 -4.62
C LEU A 53 13.72 -2.10 -3.44
N ALA A 54 13.85 -3.40 -3.65
CA ALA A 54 14.26 -4.33 -2.60
C ALA A 54 15.64 -3.94 -2.04
N GLN A 55 16.59 -3.62 -2.89
CA GLN A 55 17.92 -3.17 -2.46
C GLN A 55 17.84 -1.90 -1.63
N LEU A 56 17.03 -0.93 -2.04
CA LEU A 56 16.89 0.32 -1.31
C LEU A 56 16.36 0.14 0.11
N VAL A 57 15.50 -0.84 0.32
CA VAL A 57 14.87 -1.07 1.62
C VAL A 57 15.49 -2.23 2.39
N GLY A 58 16.57 -2.82 1.87
CA GLY A 58 17.26 -3.91 2.56
C GLY A 58 16.49 -5.21 2.59
N LYS A 59 15.67 -5.44 1.58
CA LYS A 59 14.86 -6.66 1.44
C LYS A 59 15.23 -7.38 0.15
N LYS A 60 14.63 -8.56 -0.07
CA LYS A 60 14.80 -9.31 -1.30
C LYS A 60 13.58 -9.14 -2.19
N ARG A 61 13.76 -9.33 -3.49
CA ARG A 61 12.69 -9.16 -4.47
C ARG A 61 11.40 -9.90 -4.13
N PRO A 62 11.43 -11.19 -3.69
CA PRO A 62 10.18 -11.88 -3.35
C PRO A 62 9.35 -11.16 -2.28
N TYR A 63 10.00 -10.47 -1.35
CA TYR A 63 9.30 -9.68 -0.35
C TYR A 63 8.50 -8.55 -1.01
N ILE A 64 9.13 -7.81 -1.92
CA ILE A 64 8.47 -6.72 -2.65
C ILE A 64 7.33 -7.26 -3.50
N SER A 65 7.56 -8.37 -4.19
CA SER A 65 6.52 -9.00 -5.02
C SER A 65 5.29 -9.37 -4.20
N ARG A 66 5.47 -9.95 -3.01
CA ARG A 66 4.35 -10.32 -2.14
C ARG A 66 3.58 -9.09 -1.67
N ILE A 67 4.28 -8.04 -1.27
CA ILE A 67 3.64 -6.79 -0.84
C ILE A 67 2.81 -6.19 -1.99
N GLU A 68 3.37 -6.14 -3.18
CA GLU A 68 2.67 -5.58 -4.35
C GLU A 68 1.47 -6.44 -4.78
N ASN A 69 1.45 -7.70 -4.39
CA ASN A 69 0.32 -8.59 -4.67
C ASN A 69 -0.73 -8.60 -3.55
N GLY A 70 -0.62 -7.71 -2.58
CA GLY A 70 -1.64 -7.53 -1.56
C GLY A 70 -1.41 -8.30 -0.27
N GLU A 71 -0.21 -8.82 -0.05
CA GLU A 71 0.12 -9.45 1.21
C GLU A 71 0.28 -8.37 2.30
N ASP A 72 -0.09 -8.71 3.54
CA ASP A 72 -0.02 -7.77 4.65
C ASP A 72 1.40 -7.29 4.90
N ILE A 73 1.52 -6.03 5.29
CA ILE A 73 2.80 -5.38 5.51
C ILE A 73 2.85 -4.76 6.90
N ARG A 74 3.97 -4.93 7.58
CA ARG A 74 4.18 -4.25 8.85
C ARG A 74 4.32 -2.75 8.64
N LEU A 75 3.78 -1.97 9.57
CA LEU A 75 3.84 -0.51 9.49
C LEU A 75 5.28 0.00 9.32
N SER A 76 6.23 -0.56 10.06
CA SER A 76 7.63 -0.14 9.95
C SER A 76 8.19 -0.35 8.55
N ASN A 77 7.83 -1.45 7.90
CA ASN A 77 8.26 -1.72 6.52
C ASN A 77 7.55 -0.82 5.51
N LEU A 78 6.27 -0.53 5.77
CA LEU A 78 5.51 0.40 4.92
C LEU A 78 6.14 1.79 4.94
N VAL A 79 6.52 2.28 6.11
CA VAL A 79 7.20 3.58 6.24
C VAL A 79 8.52 3.58 5.49
N LEU A 80 9.29 2.49 5.61
CA LEU A 80 10.57 2.36 4.93
C LEU A 80 10.41 2.38 3.40
N ILE A 81 9.45 1.63 2.89
CA ILE A 81 9.15 1.58 1.46
C ILE A 81 8.64 2.95 0.96
N ALA A 82 7.76 3.58 1.73
CA ALA A 82 7.23 4.89 1.37
C ALA A 82 8.36 5.93 1.22
N LYS A 83 9.32 5.92 2.14
CA LYS A 83 10.48 6.81 2.03
C LYS A 83 11.29 6.55 0.77
N ALA A 84 11.54 5.28 0.46
CA ALA A 84 12.30 4.92 -0.74
C ALA A 84 11.60 5.38 -2.03
N LEU A 85 10.28 5.41 -2.02
CA LEU A 85 9.47 5.80 -3.17
C LEU A 85 9.04 7.27 -3.14
N ASN A 86 9.49 8.02 -2.16
CA ASN A 86 9.10 9.42 -1.96
C ASN A 86 7.57 9.57 -1.85
N LEU A 87 6.95 8.66 -1.10
CA LEU A 87 5.53 8.71 -0.77
C LEU A 87 5.35 9.22 0.66
N LYS A 88 4.30 10.00 0.87
CA LYS A 88 3.90 10.42 2.21
C LYS A 88 2.77 9.54 2.72
N ILE A 89 2.84 9.17 3.99
CA ILE A 89 1.75 8.50 4.67
C ILE A 89 1.05 9.55 5.51
N GLN A 90 -0.24 9.72 5.28
CA GLN A 90 -1.03 10.76 5.96
C GLN A 90 -2.33 10.16 6.46
N LEU A 91 -2.62 10.40 7.75
CA LEU A 91 -3.89 10.02 8.35
C LEU A 91 -4.76 11.25 8.42
N ILE A 92 -5.97 11.14 7.88
CA ILE A 92 -6.90 12.24 7.79
C ILE A 92 -8.12 11.90 8.64
N ALA A 93 -8.46 12.78 9.60
CA ALA A 93 -9.66 12.61 10.41
C ALA A 93 -10.88 12.77 9.51
N GLY A 94 -11.77 11.78 9.59
CA GLY A 94 -12.96 11.74 8.72
C GLY A 94 -14.24 12.04 9.42
#